data_9763fc93dd3416c68f85abd211bd7de4
#
_entry.id   9763fc93dd3416c68f85abd211bd7de4
#
_cell.length_a   1.000
_cell.length_b   1.000
_cell.length_c   1.000
_cell.angle_alpha   90.00
_cell.angle_beta   90.00
_cell.angle_gamma   90.00
#
_symmetry.space_group_name_H-M   'P 1'
#
loop_
_entity.id
_entity.type
_entity.pdbx_description
1 polymer ?
#
loop_
_entity_poly.entity_id
_entity_poly.type
_entity_poly.pdbx_seq_one_letter_code
_entity_poly.pdbx_strand_id
1 'polypeptide(L)'
;MEFWVVSIFDTIKEISMHPITLIYLVALLARAFTLTTASIQFSRRAMSAMKKPRLFAKTALDVLSEHTVIVADTGDVGAIAAQKPQDATTNPSLIFKAAQLPQYSQLVDDALSSSEGDIGLAMDKLAVKFGIEISKIVPGNVSTEVDARLSFSTEKTVAKARDLIAMYAEEGVGKDRILIKIAATWEGIKAAEILEKEGIRCNLTLIFGLCQAVACASIGKVTLISPFVGRIMDFYKAKQGVDKFAPAEDPGVISVTNIYNYYKKFGHKTIVMGASFRNSGEIMELCGCDRLTISPGLLDELRSMDGAGYEKKLGLGAPIYDGGDEIAMDEETFRWMLNEDEMATEKLAAGIRGFAADIVKLEKILTEKKAKP
;
A
#
# COMPACT_ATOMS: atom_id res chain seq x y z
N MET A 1 49.02 -9.95 21.44
CA MET A 1 48.35 -10.43 22.67
C MET A 1 49.36 -11.16 23.58
N GLU A 2 50.34 -11.85 23.06
CA GLU A 2 51.41 -12.49 23.84
C GLU A 2 52.32 -11.48 24.58
N PHE A 3 52.58 -10.32 24.02
CA PHE A 3 53.39 -9.27 24.62
C PHE A 3 52.80 -8.67 25.93
N TRP A 4 51.52 -8.64 26.10
CA TRP A 4 50.85 -8.09 27.29
C TRP A 4 50.82 -9.06 28.47
N VAL A 5 50.78 -10.36 28.20
CA VAL A 5 50.78 -11.41 29.23
C VAL A 5 52.16 -11.51 29.88
N VAL A 6 53.22 -11.40 29.12
CA VAL A 6 54.60 -11.43 29.64
C VAL A 6 54.89 -10.22 30.53
N SER A 7 54.42 -9.02 30.14
CA SER A 7 54.58 -7.78 30.93
C SER A 7 53.86 -7.81 32.29
N ILE A 8 52.72 -8.47 32.37
CA ILE A 8 51.96 -8.59 33.63
C ILE A 8 52.66 -9.57 34.58
N PHE A 9 53.21 -10.67 34.07
CA PHE A 9 53.94 -11.64 34.90
C PHE A 9 55.26 -11.08 35.46
N ASP A 10 55.98 -10.24 34.76
CA ASP A 10 57.19 -9.58 35.23
C ASP A 10 56.91 -8.53 36.30
N THR A 11 55.77 -7.80 36.19
CA THR A 11 55.36 -6.82 37.20
C THR A 11 54.87 -7.46 38.48
N ILE A 12 54.33 -8.68 38.44
CA ILE A 12 53.88 -9.44 39.64
C ILE A 12 55.04 -10.00 40.43
N LYS A 13 56.20 -10.26 39.83
CA LYS A 13 57.40 -10.76 40.54
C LYS A 13 58.05 -9.73 41.46
N GLU A 14 57.81 -8.46 41.29
CA GLU A 14 58.34 -7.38 42.12
C GLU A 14 57.48 -7.05 43.34
N ILE A 15 56.27 -7.64 43.46
CA ILE A 15 55.37 -7.39 44.57
C ILE A 15 55.53 -8.54 45.59
N SER A 16 56.13 -8.25 46.77
CA SER A 16 56.23 -9.19 47.88
C SER A 16 54.84 -9.48 48.48
N MET A 17 54.10 -10.38 47.87
CA MET A 17 52.77 -10.80 48.35
C MET A 17 52.80 -12.20 48.93
N HIS A 18 51.94 -12.42 49.95
CA HIS A 18 51.81 -13.72 50.58
C HIS A 18 51.34 -14.78 49.56
N PRO A 19 51.87 -16.01 49.53
CA PRO A 19 51.59 -17.04 48.52
C PRO A 19 50.11 -17.33 48.30
N ILE A 20 49.30 -17.24 49.34
CA ILE A 20 47.82 -17.46 49.25
C ILE A 20 47.10 -16.36 48.44
N THR A 21 47.55 -15.10 48.55
CA THR A 21 46.96 -13.95 47.85
C THR A 21 47.30 -14.01 46.37
N LEU A 22 48.48 -14.50 46.02
CA LEU A 22 48.90 -14.68 44.62
C LEU A 22 48.06 -15.77 43.93
N ILE A 23 47.75 -16.87 44.64
CA ILE A 23 46.88 -17.94 44.09
C ILE A 23 45.45 -17.42 43.80
N TYR A 24 44.92 -16.60 44.73
CA TYR A 24 43.58 -16.00 44.51
C TYR A 24 43.55 -15.01 43.37
N LEU A 25 44.61 -14.19 43.17
CA LEU A 25 44.73 -13.24 42.11
C LEU A 25 44.83 -13.94 40.73
N VAL A 26 45.64 -14.99 40.64
CA VAL A 26 45.78 -15.81 39.41
C VAL A 26 44.48 -16.54 39.09
N ALA A 27 43.74 -17.05 40.08
CA ALA A 27 42.45 -17.67 39.88
C ALA A 27 41.38 -16.67 39.40
N LEU A 28 41.42 -15.43 39.92
CA LEU A 28 40.51 -14.34 39.48
C LEU A 28 40.78 -13.89 38.04
N LEU A 29 42.06 -13.74 37.68
CA LEU A 29 42.48 -13.39 36.33
C LEU A 29 42.16 -14.52 35.34
N ALA A 30 42.31 -15.77 35.68
CA ALA A 30 41.94 -16.91 34.86
C ALA A 30 40.43 -17.01 34.67
N ARG A 31 39.59 -16.71 35.69
CA ARG A 31 38.13 -16.60 35.55
C ARG A 31 37.70 -15.43 34.68
N ALA A 32 38.35 -14.27 34.79
CA ALA A 32 38.08 -13.13 33.90
C ALA A 32 38.41 -13.44 32.45
N PHE A 33 39.52 -14.18 32.22
CA PHE A 33 39.95 -14.58 30.87
C PHE A 33 39.00 -15.64 30.24
N THR A 34 38.48 -16.59 31.03
CA THR A 34 37.51 -17.58 30.55
C THR A 34 36.16 -16.94 30.25
N LEU A 35 35.71 -15.94 31.02
CA LEU A 35 34.49 -15.19 30.75
C LEU A 35 34.57 -14.33 29.49
N THR A 36 35.75 -13.70 29.23
CA THR A 36 35.95 -12.92 28.00
C THR A 36 36.06 -13.80 26.75
N THR A 37 36.71 -14.95 26.82
CA THR A 37 36.78 -15.88 25.69
C THR A 37 35.45 -16.55 25.39
N ALA A 38 34.66 -16.89 26.41
CA ALA A 38 33.29 -17.40 26.24
C ALA A 38 32.35 -16.34 25.62
N SER A 39 32.47 -15.08 26.04
CA SER A 39 31.69 -13.95 25.46
C SER A 39 32.07 -13.67 24.00
N ILE A 40 33.37 -13.76 23.66
CA ILE A 40 33.84 -13.61 22.28
C ILE A 40 33.40 -14.79 21.40
N GLN A 41 33.40 -16.02 21.92
CA GLN A 41 32.90 -17.18 21.18
C GLN A 41 31.37 -17.15 21.02
N PHE A 42 30.62 -16.68 22.03
CA PHE A 42 29.17 -16.49 21.92
C PHE A 42 28.82 -15.40 20.92
N SER A 43 29.55 -14.28 20.94
CA SER A 43 29.40 -13.20 19.95
C SER A 43 29.73 -13.67 18.53
N ARG A 44 30.79 -14.44 18.33
CA ARG A 44 31.14 -15.03 17.02
C ARG A 44 30.14 -16.07 16.54
N ARG A 45 29.55 -16.89 17.42
CA ARG A 45 28.47 -17.82 17.07
C ARG A 45 27.16 -17.08 16.76
N ALA A 46 26.82 -16.02 17.50
CA ALA A 46 25.66 -15.18 17.23
C ALA A 46 25.84 -14.43 15.89
N MET A 47 27.02 -13.90 15.58
CA MET A 47 27.32 -13.28 14.29
C MET A 47 27.37 -14.30 13.13
N SER A 48 27.76 -15.55 13.37
CA SER A 48 27.73 -16.62 12.37
C SER A 48 26.33 -17.17 12.11
N ALA A 49 25.40 -16.99 13.06
CA ALA A 49 24.00 -17.34 12.91
C ALA A 49 23.15 -16.24 12.23
N MET A 50 23.66 -15.02 12.14
CA MET A 50 23.08 -14.00 11.28
C MET A 50 23.34 -14.44 9.83
N LYS A 51 22.28 -14.95 9.18
CA LYS A 51 22.29 -15.18 7.73
C LYS A 51 22.78 -13.87 7.10
N LYS A 52 23.97 -13.90 6.46
CA LYS A 52 24.41 -12.78 5.62
C LYS A 52 23.24 -12.44 4.68
N PRO A 53 22.86 -11.17 4.55
CA PRO A 53 21.87 -10.83 3.55
C PRO A 53 22.38 -11.39 2.21
N ARG A 54 21.57 -12.21 1.55
CA ARG A 54 21.87 -12.66 0.19
C ARG A 54 21.90 -11.40 -0.67
N LEU A 55 23.06 -11.04 -1.16
CA LEU A 55 23.20 -9.99 -2.17
C LEU A 55 22.77 -10.62 -3.50
N PHE A 56 21.57 -10.35 -3.92
CA PHE A 56 21.12 -10.64 -5.28
C PHE A 56 21.71 -9.59 -6.23
N ALA A 57 21.97 -9.97 -7.48
CA ALA A 57 22.35 -9.02 -8.53
C ALA A 57 21.20 -7.99 -8.75
N LYS A 58 19.96 -8.45 -8.70
CA LYS A 58 18.71 -7.66 -8.66
C LYS A 58 17.72 -8.36 -7.75
N THR A 59 16.90 -7.59 -7.04
CA THR A 59 15.76 -8.11 -6.29
C THR A 59 14.52 -8.20 -7.19
N ALA A 60 13.49 -8.94 -6.76
CA ALA A 60 12.21 -8.95 -7.48
C ALA A 60 11.60 -7.53 -7.57
N LEU A 61 11.77 -6.70 -6.54
CA LEU A 61 11.34 -5.30 -6.57
C LEU A 61 12.08 -4.48 -7.61
N ASP A 62 13.40 -4.71 -7.79
CA ASP A 62 14.18 -4.01 -8.81
C ASP A 62 13.67 -4.35 -10.21
N VAL A 63 13.42 -5.64 -10.49
CA VAL A 63 12.86 -6.10 -11.77
C VAL A 63 11.47 -5.50 -12.01
N LEU A 64 10.60 -5.51 -11.00
CA LEU A 64 9.27 -4.92 -11.09
C LEU A 64 9.33 -3.43 -11.41
N SER A 65 10.20 -2.68 -10.72
CA SER A 65 10.36 -1.22 -10.85
C SER A 65 10.87 -0.78 -12.22
N GLU A 66 11.53 -1.66 -12.97
CA GLU A 66 11.97 -1.38 -14.35
C GLU A 66 10.80 -1.33 -15.33
N HIS A 67 9.66 -1.92 -15.00
CA HIS A 67 8.55 -2.11 -15.94
C HIS A 67 7.22 -1.56 -15.43
N THR A 68 7.12 -1.23 -14.16
CA THR A 68 5.87 -0.86 -13.48
C THR A 68 6.14 0.27 -12.48
N VAL A 69 5.29 1.28 -12.46
CA VAL A 69 5.36 2.34 -11.45
C VAL A 69 4.88 1.81 -10.11
N ILE A 70 5.74 1.90 -9.10
CA ILE A 70 5.43 1.44 -7.74
C ILE A 70 4.68 2.53 -6.97
N VAL A 71 3.57 2.14 -6.38
CA VAL A 71 2.70 2.98 -5.55
C VAL A 71 2.60 2.34 -4.16
N ALA A 72 2.66 3.14 -3.09
CA ALA A 72 2.47 2.63 -1.73
C ALA A 72 0.99 2.60 -1.33
N ASP A 73 0.54 1.47 -0.79
CA ASP A 73 -0.83 1.29 -0.27
C ASP A 73 -0.82 1.31 1.26
N THR A 74 -0.77 2.50 1.85
CA THR A 74 -0.78 2.70 3.30
C THR A 74 -1.11 4.13 3.68
N GLY A 75 -1.69 4.32 4.87
CA GLY A 75 -1.84 5.64 5.52
C GLY A 75 -0.67 5.99 6.45
N ASP A 76 0.27 5.08 6.66
CA ASP A 76 1.45 5.33 7.51
C ASP A 76 2.53 6.08 6.73
N VAL A 77 2.64 7.39 7.00
CA VAL A 77 3.58 8.32 6.37
C VAL A 77 5.04 7.86 6.54
N GLY A 78 5.38 7.31 7.71
CA GLY A 78 6.72 6.78 7.99
C GLY A 78 7.06 5.56 7.12
N ALA A 79 6.10 4.67 6.93
CA ALA A 79 6.26 3.52 6.04
C ALA A 79 6.43 3.94 4.57
N ILE A 80 5.69 4.97 4.12
CA ILE A 80 5.86 5.53 2.76
C ILE A 80 7.27 6.11 2.59
N ALA A 81 7.75 6.89 3.55
CA ALA A 81 9.09 7.49 3.50
C ALA A 81 10.20 6.43 3.38
N ALA A 82 10.05 5.30 4.06
CA ALA A 82 11.00 4.19 3.99
C ALA A 82 11.03 3.51 2.62
N GLN A 83 9.88 3.42 1.93
CA GLN A 83 9.74 2.74 0.64
C GLN A 83 10.12 3.61 -0.56
N LYS A 84 10.03 4.95 -0.45
CA LYS A 84 10.29 5.93 -1.53
C LYS A 84 9.52 5.63 -2.84
N PRO A 85 8.20 5.43 -2.77
CA PRO A 85 7.40 5.14 -3.95
C PRO A 85 7.22 6.39 -4.83
N GLN A 86 6.75 6.18 -6.08
CA GLN A 86 6.39 7.29 -6.98
C GLN A 86 5.12 8.00 -6.52
N ASP A 87 4.09 7.25 -6.15
CA ASP A 87 2.77 7.72 -5.73
C ASP A 87 2.36 7.00 -4.42
N ALA A 88 1.26 7.46 -3.81
CA ALA A 88 0.65 6.75 -2.69
C ALA A 88 -0.87 6.73 -2.78
N THR A 89 -1.47 5.67 -2.26
CA THR A 89 -2.92 5.55 -2.13
C THR A 89 -3.33 5.42 -0.68
N THR A 90 -4.41 6.09 -0.33
CA THR A 90 -5.10 5.91 0.93
C THR A 90 -6.52 5.39 0.69
N ASN A 91 -7.18 5.00 1.75
CA ASN A 91 -8.60 4.66 1.78
C ASN A 91 -9.11 4.77 3.22
N PRO A 92 -10.43 4.71 3.48
CA PRO A 92 -10.98 4.86 4.83
C PRO A 92 -10.37 3.90 5.86
N SER A 93 -10.12 2.64 5.48
CA SER A 93 -9.52 1.65 6.38
C SER A 93 -8.07 1.99 6.74
N LEU A 94 -7.29 2.51 5.80
CA LEU A 94 -5.90 2.90 6.03
C LEU A 94 -5.82 4.16 6.90
N ILE A 95 -6.67 5.16 6.65
CA ILE A 95 -6.75 6.35 7.49
C ILE A 95 -7.21 5.99 8.91
N PHE A 96 -8.25 5.15 9.06
CA PHE A 96 -8.69 4.65 10.36
C PHE A 96 -7.57 3.98 11.16
N LYS A 97 -6.76 3.13 10.50
CA LYS A 97 -5.60 2.49 11.16
C LYS A 97 -4.52 3.50 11.53
N ALA A 98 -4.17 4.41 10.61
CA ALA A 98 -3.14 5.41 10.85
C ALA A 98 -3.52 6.38 11.98
N ALA A 99 -4.78 6.81 12.06
CA ALA A 99 -5.28 7.71 13.10
C ALA A 99 -5.16 7.14 14.52
N GLN A 100 -4.99 5.83 14.68
CA GLN A 100 -4.79 5.17 15.97
C GLN A 100 -3.32 5.10 16.40
N LEU A 101 -2.39 5.44 15.52
CA LEU A 101 -0.96 5.41 15.82
C LEU A 101 -0.56 6.66 16.61
N PRO A 102 0.18 6.52 17.73
CA PRO A 102 0.53 7.64 18.61
C PRO A 102 1.23 8.79 17.88
N GLN A 103 2.05 8.50 16.88
CA GLN A 103 2.78 9.51 16.12
C GLN A 103 1.88 10.44 15.30
N TYR A 104 0.63 10.08 15.04
CA TYR A 104 -0.34 10.91 14.31
C TYR A 104 -1.40 11.55 15.21
N SER A 105 -1.25 11.44 16.53
CA SER A 105 -2.19 12.05 17.49
C SER A 105 -2.38 13.54 17.24
N GLN A 106 -1.30 14.28 16.92
CA GLN A 106 -1.38 15.71 16.62
C GLN A 106 -2.21 16.02 15.38
N LEU A 107 -2.09 15.21 14.31
CA LEU A 107 -2.92 15.39 13.10
C LEU A 107 -4.41 15.23 13.41
N VAL A 108 -4.74 14.27 14.30
CA VAL A 108 -6.12 14.05 14.74
C VAL A 108 -6.62 15.25 15.58
N ASP A 109 -5.80 15.77 16.50
CA ASP A 109 -6.15 16.92 17.34
C ASP A 109 -6.32 18.19 16.50
N ASP A 110 -5.45 18.42 15.53
CA ASP A 110 -5.54 19.55 14.60
C ASP A 110 -6.79 19.49 13.71
N ALA A 111 -7.17 18.28 13.25
CA ALA A 111 -8.38 18.09 12.48
C ALA A 111 -9.64 18.39 13.31
N LEU A 112 -9.68 17.92 14.56
CA LEU A 112 -10.77 18.18 15.48
C LEU A 112 -10.89 19.66 15.86
N SER A 113 -9.78 20.30 16.22
CA SER A 113 -9.78 21.72 16.67
C SER A 113 -10.19 22.68 15.56
N SER A 114 -9.79 22.40 14.31
CA SER A 114 -10.12 23.22 13.14
C SER A 114 -11.49 22.98 12.55
N SER A 115 -12.26 21.99 13.04
CA SER A 115 -13.59 21.61 12.52
C SER A 115 -14.77 22.23 13.28
N GLU A 116 -14.52 23.10 14.28
CA GLU A 116 -15.54 23.76 15.10
C GLU A 116 -16.57 22.79 15.70
N GLY A 117 -16.18 21.55 15.86
CA GLY A 117 -17.00 20.49 16.43
C GLY A 117 -17.84 19.67 15.43
N ASP A 118 -17.73 19.94 14.15
CA ASP A 118 -18.31 19.09 13.10
C ASP A 118 -17.40 17.88 12.86
N ILE A 119 -17.91 16.70 13.21
CA ILE A 119 -17.16 15.41 13.05
C ILE A 119 -16.98 15.06 11.56
N GLY A 120 -17.98 15.36 10.72
CA GLY A 120 -17.87 15.11 9.28
C GLY A 120 -16.76 15.94 8.66
N LEU A 121 -16.70 17.24 8.99
CA LEU A 121 -15.61 18.13 8.58
C LEU A 121 -14.26 17.71 9.17
N ALA A 122 -14.23 17.24 10.42
CA ALA A 122 -13.00 16.74 11.06
C ALA A 122 -12.44 15.53 10.30
N MET A 123 -13.30 14.64 9.81
CA MET A 123 -12.90 13.48 9.01
C MET A 123 -12.32 13.88 7.67
N ASP A 124 -12.94 14.81 6.96
CA ASP A 124 -12.42 15.34 5.69
C ASP A 124 -11.06 16.00 5.89
N LYS A 125 -10.95 16.88 6.89
CA LYS A 125 -9.68 17.53 7.25
C LYS A 125 -8.60 16.54 7.65
N LEU A 126 -8.95 15.48 8.37
CA LEU A 126 -7.99 14.42 8.73
C LEU A 126 -7.47 13.69 7.50
N ALA A 127 -8.36 13.29 6.57
CA ALA A 127 -7.96 12.64 5.31
C ALA A 127 -7.05 13.55 4.48
N VAL A 128 -7.39 14.85 4.39
CA VAL A 128 -6.57 15.85 3.69
C VAL A 128 -5.21 16.03 4.38
N LYS A 129 -5.16 16.14 5.71
CA LYS A 129 -3.89 16.27 6.45
C LYS A 129 -2.96 15.08 6.24
N PHE A 130 -3.46 13.85 6.28
CA PHE A 130 -2.67 12.68 5.91
C PHE A 130 -2.17 12.77 4.45
N GLY A 131 -3.04 13.16 3.53
CA GLY A 131 -2.67 13.35 2.13
C GLY A 131 -1.60 14.41 1.93
N ILE A 132 -1.62 15.51 2.67
CA ILE A 132 -0.60 16.58 2.65
C ILE A 132 0.74 16.02 3.13
N GLU A 133 0.77 15.34 4.29
CA GLU A 133 2.02 14.76 4.79
C GLU A 133 2.62 13.75 3.80
N ILE A 134 1.78 12.93 3.18
CA ILE A 134 2.21 11.99 2.15
C ILE A 134 2.74 12.75 0.91
N SER A 135 2.08 13.82 0.48
CA SER A 135 2.46 14.59 -0.70
C SER A 135 3.84 15.26 -0.59
N LYS A 136 4.33 15.48 0.64
CA LYS A 136 5.69 15.99 0.91
C LYS A 136 6.76 14.94 0.63
N ILE A 137 6.40 13.65 0.62
CA ILE A 137 7.31 12.51 0.50
C ILE A 137 7.33 11.96 -0.92
N VAL A 138 6.14 11.73 -1.50
CA VAL A 138 6.03 11.16 -2.85
C VAL A 138 6.19 12.25 -3.91
N PRO A 139 6.95 12.02 -4.99
CA PRO A 139 7.09 13.00 -6.07
C PRO A 139 5.84 13.11 -6.96
N GLY A 140 5.02 12.07 -7.01
CA GLY A 140 3.84 11.99 -7.86
C GLY A 140 2.53 12.34 -7.15
N ASN A 141 1.53 11.48 -7.27
CA ASN A 141 0.17 11.74 -6.81
C ASN A 141 -0.17 11.04 -5.49
N VAL A 142 -1.11 11.64 -4.77
CA VAL A 142 -1.78 11.03 -3.61
C VAL A 142 -3.24 10.80 -3.97
N SER A 143 -3.75 9.58 -3.72
CA SER A 143 -5.18 9.28 -3.87
C SER A 143 -5.88 9.45 -2.53
N THR A 144 -6.89 10.35 -2.49
CA THR A 144 -7.76 10.60 -1.33
C THR A 144 -9.19 10.22 -1.68
N GLU A 145 -9.78 9.34 -0.88
CA GLU A 145 -11.07 8.73 -1.18
C GLU A 145 -12.23 9.55 -0.57
N VAL A 146 -13.28 9.78 -1.37
CA VAL A 146 -14.54 10.35 -0.87
C VAL A 146 -15.26 9.35 0.04
N ASP A 147 -16.18 9.85 0.86
CA ASP A 147 -16.99 9.01 1.76
C ASP A 147 -17.72 7.92 0.97
N ALA A 148 -17.48 6.66 1.32
CA ALA A 148 -18.07 5.50 0.67
C ALA A 148 -19.62 5.49 0.73
N ARG A 149 -20.21 6.18 1.70
CA ARG A 149 -21.68 6.33 1.82
C ARG A 149 -22.29 7.17 0.68
N LEU A 150 -21.46 7.88 -0.08
CA LEU A 150 -21.87 8.70 -1.24
C LEU A 150 -21.85 7.91 -2.55
N SER A 151 -21.43 6.64 -2.55
CA SER A 151 -21.19 5.82 -3.75
C SER A 151 -22.39 5.72 -4.72
N PHE A 152 -23.61 5.99 -4.25
CA PHE A 152 -24.83 5.93 -5.06
C PHE A 152 -25.44 7.32 -5.31
N SER A 153 -24.67 8.42 -5.17
CA SER A 153 -25.09 9.78 -5.45
C SER A 153 -24.01 10.54 -6.22
N THR A 154 -24.22 10.72 -7.51
CA THR A 154 -23.32 11.51 -8.38
C THR A 154 -23.13 12.92 -7.83
N GLU A 155 -24.23 13.62 -7.52
CA GLU A 155 -24.21 15.01 -7.03
C GLU A 155 -23.39 15.15 -5.74
N LYS A 156 -23.68 14.32 -4.73
CA LYS A 156 -22.98 14.38 -3.44
C LYS A 156 -21.51 13.99 -3.56
N THR A 157 -21.18 13.03 -4.42
CA THR A 157 -19.78 12.62 -4.70
C THR A 157 -19.02 13.78 -5.34
N VAL A 158 -19.59 14.46 -6.33
CA VAL A 158 -18.99 15.64 -6.98
C VAL A 158 -18.77 16.77 -5.97
N ALA A 159 -19.78 17.10 -5.15
CA ALA A 159 -19.66 18.12 -4.12
C ALA A 159 -18.51 17.80 -3.14
N LYS A 160 -18.49 16.58 -2.58
CA LYS A 160 -17.44 16.14 -1.67
C LYS A 160 -16.04 16.18 -2.30
N ALA A 161 -15.91 15.78 -3.56
CA ALA A 161 -14.65 15.83 -4.28
C ALA A 161 -14.12 17.26 -4.42
N ARG A 162 -15.00 18.22 -4.75
CA ARG A 162 -14.65 19.64 -4.83
C ARG A 162 -14.22 20.20 -3.48
N ASP A 163 -14.93 19.84 -2.38
CA ASP A 163 -14.58 20.26 -1.02
C ASP A 163 -13.18 19.76 -0.64
N LEU A 164 -12.87 18.49 -0.89
CA LEU A 164 -11.55 17.93 -0.62
C LEU A 164 -10.45 18.66 -1.41
N ILE A 165 -10.67 18.93 -2.70
CA ILE A 165 -9.69 19.67 -3.53
C ILE A 165 -9.50 21.11 -3.04
N ALA A 166 -10.58 21.79 -2.60
CA ALA A 166 -10.49 23.11 -2.01
C ALA A 166 -9.65 23.09 -0.72
N MET A 167 -9.87 22.13 0.17
CA MET A 167 -9.07 21.96 1.40
C MET A 167 -7.58 21.71 1.09
N TYR A 168 -7.25 20.93 0.06
CA TYR A 168 -5.85 20.76 -0.37
C TYR A 168 -5.25 22.06 -0.89
N ALA A 169 -6.02 22.85 -1.66
CA ALA A 169 -5.56 24.15 -2.19
C ALA A 169 -5.30 25.17 -1.09
N GLU A 170 -6.14 25.22 -0.05
CA GLU A 170 -5.94 26.07 1.14
C GLU A 170 -4.62 25.78 1.85
N GLU A 171 -4.17 24.53 1.82
CA GLU A 171 -2.90 24.07 2.40
C GLU A 171 -1.72 24.10 1.39
N GLY A 172 -1.93 24.72 0.21
CA GLY A 172 -0.89 24.91 -0.80
C GLY A 172 -0.60 23.67 -1.68
N VAL A 173 -1.44 22.64 -1.65
CA VAL A 173 -1.29 21.45 -2.51
C VAL A 173 -2.22 21.56 -3.72
N GLY A 174 -1.63 21.68 -4.91
CA GLY A 174 -2.39 21.80 -6.16
C GLY A 174 -3.15 20.52 -6.53
N LYS A 175 -4.28 20.69 -7.23
CA LYS A 175 -5.12 19.56 -7.70
C LYS A 175 -4.37 18.60 -8.63
N ASP A 176 -3.29 19.03 -9.27
CA ASP A 176 -2.40 18.21 -10.09
C ASP A 176 -1.61 17.16 -9.30
N ARG A 177 -1.56 17.28 -7.96
CA ARG A 177 -0.93 16.33 -7.04
C ARG A 177 -1.92 15.33 -6.45
N ILE A 178 -3.21 15.51 -6.68
CA ILE A 178 -4.28 14.73 -6.04
C ILE A 178 -5.07 13.94 -7.07
N LEU A 179 -5.40 12.69 -6.73
CA LEU A 179 -6.40 11.89 -7.40
C LEU A 179 -7.56 11.67 -6.42
N ILE A 180 -8.73 12.14 -6.78
CA ILE A 180 -9.94 11.85 -6.00
C ILE A 180 -10.35 10.39 -6.24
N LYS A 181 -10.37 9.60 -5.16
CA LYS A 181 -10.69 8.18 -5.24
C LYS A 181 -12.18 7.95 -5.00
N ILE A 182 -12.84 7.21 -5.90
CA ILE A 182 -14.29 7.05 -5.96
C ILE A 182 -14.61 5.59 -6.25
N ALA A 183 -15.58 4.99 -5.56
CA ALA A 183 -16.04 3.64 -5.88
C ALA A 183 -16.66 3.60 -7.29
N ALA A 184 -16.33 2.56 -8.07
CA ALA A 184 -16.76 2.39 -9.46
C ALA A 184 -18.20 1.84 -9.55
N THR A 185 -19.16 2.53 -8.95
CA THR A 185 -20.58 2.44 -9.25
C THR A 185 -20.89 3.25 -10.49
N TRP A 186 -22.08 3.08 -11.11
CA TRP A 186 -22.48 3.95 -12.21
C TRP A 186 -22.46 5.43 -11.81
N GLU A 187 -23.03 5.74 -10.65
CA GLU A 187 -23.08 7.08 -10.08
C GLU A 187 -21.67 7.65 -9.82
N GLY A 188 -20.74 6.82 -9.33
CA GLY A 188 -19.35 7.20 -9.13
C GLY A 188 -18.61 7.48 -10.44
N ILE A 189 -18.87 6.69 -11.49
CA ILE A 189 -18.31 6.90 -12.85
C ILE A 189 -18.84 8.19 -13.45
N LYS A 190 -20.12 8.48 -13.27
CA LYS A 190 -20.75 9.74 -13.73
C LYS A 190 -20.21 10.95 -12.96
N ALA A 191 -19.92 10.79 -11.66
CA ALA A 191 -19.25 11.83 -10.88
C ALA A 191 -17.84 12.12 -11.42
N ALA A 192 -17.09 11.06 -11.70
CA ALA A 192 -15.73 11.17 -12.27
C ALA A 192 -15.74 11.84 -13.65
N GLU A 193 -16.72 11.54 -14.51
CA GLU A 193 -16.89 12.22 -15.82
C GLU A 193 -17.01 13.75 -15.67
N ILE A 194 -17.73 14.21 -14.64
CA ILE A 194 -17.87 15.66 -14.36
C ILE A 194 -16.56 16.23 -13.85
N LEU A 195 -15.94 15.56 -12.87
CA LEU A 195 -14.70 16.01 -12.21
C LEU A 195 -13.51 16.07 -13.18
N GLU A 196 -13.34 15.06 -14.03
CA GLU A 196 -12.26 15.03 -15.04
C GLU A 196 -12.40 16.19 -16.03
N LYS A 197 -13.63 16.56 -16.43
CA LYS A 197 -13.88 17.75 -17.28
C LYS A 197 -13.49 19.05 -16.59
N GLU A 198 -13.53 19.10 -15.25
CA GLU A 198 -13.10 20.23 -14.43
C GLU A 198 -11.58 20.21 -14.15
N GLY A 199 -10.88 19.19 -14.65
CA GLY A 199 -9.45 18.97 -14.42
C GLY A 199 -9.16 18.48 -13.00
N ILE A 200 -10.14 17.90 -12.31
CA ILE A 200 -9.99 17.16 -11.07
C ILE A 200 -9.84 15.68 -11.44
N ARG A 201 -8.61 15.18 -11.35
CA ARG A 201 -8.29 13.81 -11.75
C ARG A 201 -8.83 12.79 -10.77
N CYS A 202 -9.31 11.67 -11.29
CA CYS A 202 -9.96 10.62 -10.52
C CYS A 202 -9.22 9.28 -10.56
N ASN A 203 -9.32 8.55 -9.45
CA ASN A 203 -8.92 7.15 -9.31
C ASN A 203 -10.17 6.33 -8.96
N LEU A 204 -10.74 5.60 -9.94
CA LEU A 204 -11.91 4.75 -9.68
C LEU A 204 -11.46 3.44 -9.04
N THR A 205 -12.07 3.10 -7.90
CA THR A 205 -11.70 1.96 -7.06
C THR A 205 -12.85 0.98 -6.87
N LEU A 206 -12.59 -0.13 -6.17
CA LEU A 206 -13.54 -1.23 -6.01
C LEU A 206 -14.00 -1.78 -7.36
N ILE A 207 -13.03 -1.94 -8.27
CA ILE A 207 -13.26 -2.54 -9.58
C ILE A 207 -12.95 -4.04 -9.48
N PHE A 208 -13.94 -4.83 -9.85
CA PHE A 208 -13.90 -6.29 -9.82
C PHE A 208 -14.28 -6.90 -11.17
N GLY A 209 -15.09 -6.20 -11.98
CA GLY A 209 -15.56 -6.66 -13.29
C GLY A 209 -15.08 -5.81 -14.45
N LEU A 210 -14.98 -6.44 -15.63
CA LEU A 210 -14.59 -5.76 -16.88
C LEU A 210 -15.55 -4.60 -17.23
N CYS A 211 -16.86 -4.76 -16.99
CA CYS A 211 -17.86 -3.71 -17.26
C CYS A 211 -17.57 -2.40 -16.52
N GLN A 212 -17.12 -2.49 -15.26
CA GLN A 212 -16.73 -1.32 -14.48
C GLN A 212 -15.52 -0.61 -15.13
N ALA A 213 -14.48 -1.37 -15.52
CA ALA A 213 -13.31 -0.81 -16.18
C ALA A 213 -13.66 -0.17 -17.52
N VAL A 214 -14.49 -0.83 -18.34
CA VAL A 214 -14.95 -0.29 -19.63
C VAL A 214 -15.70 1.03 -19.43
N ALA A 215 -16.67 1.08 -18.50
CA ALA A 215 -17.41 2.31 -18.21
C ALA A 215 -16.51 3.44 -17.70
N CYS A 216 -15.52 3.13 -16.87
CA CYS A 216 -14.53 4.12 -16.40
C CYS A 216 -13.76 4.75 -17.56
N ALA A 217 -13.35 3.97 -18.54
CA ALA A 217 -12.56 4.47 -19.67
C ALA A 217 -13.41 5.15 -20.74
N SER A 218 -14.55 4.58 -21.11
CA SER A 218 -15.38 5.06 -22.22
C SER A 218 -16.32 6.21 -21.81
N ILE A 219 -16.94 6.15 -20.65
CA ILE A 219 -17.88 7.15 -20.13
C ILE A 219 -17.18 8.15 -19.22
N GLY A 220 -16.54 7.66 -18.16
CA GLY A 220 -15.86 8.49 -17.17
C GLY A 220 -14.63 9.19 -17.71
N LYS A 221 -13.97 8.61 -18.69
CA LYS A 221 -12.67 9.05 -19.25
C LYS A 221 -11.66 9.36 -18.15
N VAL A 222 -11.69 8.52 -17.12
CA VAL A 222 -10.94 8.75 -15.87
C VAL A 222 -9.44 8.61 -16.07
N THR A 223 -8.68 9.35 -15.28
CA THR A 223 -7.21 9.33 -15.29
C THR A 223 -6.68 7.94 -14.91
N LEU A 224 -7.26 7.29 -13.89
CA LEU A 224 -6.74 6.04 -13.32
C LEU A 224 -7.85 5.16 -12.75
N ILE A 225 -7.64 3.84 -12.86
CA ILE A 225 -8.47 2.83 -12.19
C ILE A 225 -7.64 1.94 -11.28
N SER A 226 -8.24 1.47 -10.18
CA SER A 226 -7.63 0.54 -9.22
C SER A 226 -8.44 -0.76 -9.14
N PRO A 227 -8.28 -1.71 -10.08
CA PRO A 227 -8.87 -3.02 -9.98
C PRO A 227 -8.22 -3.85 -8.86
N PHE A 228 -9.05 -4.61 -8.14
CA PHE A 228 -8.63 -5.36 -6.97
C PHE A 228 -8.29 -6.81 -7.34
N VAL A 229 -7.08 -7.25 -7.01
CA VAL A 229 -6.60 -8.61 -7.33
C VAL A 229 -6.98 -9.60 -6.24
N GLY A 230 -6.46 -9.45 -5.05
CA GLY A 230 -6.58 -10.45 -3.99
C GLY A 230 -8.01 -10.65 -3.47
N ARG A 231 -8.90 -9.63 -3.54
CA ARG A 231 -10.30 -9.83 -3.16
C ARG A 231 -11.07 -10.68 -4.18
N ILE A 232 -10.69 -10.64 -5.45
CA ILE A 232 -11.20 -11.55 -6.48
C ILE A 232 -10.74 -12.97 -6.15
N MET A 233 -9.45 -13.16 -5.89
CA MET A 233 -8.90 -14.44 -5.46
C MET A 233 -9.63 -14.98 -4.22
N ASP A 234 -9.84 -14.16 -3.20
CA ASP A 234 -10.54 -14.56 -1.97
C ASP A 234 -11.95 -15.11 -2.24
N PHE A 235 -12.69 -14.48 -3.19
CA PHE A 235 -14.01 -14.95 -3.58
C PHE A 235 -13.95 -16.35 -4.21
N TYR A 236 -13.08 -16.53 -5.19
CA TYR A 236 -12.99 -17.83 -5.90
C TYR A 236 -12.38 -18.93 -5.04
N LYS A 237 -11.46 -18.60 -4.12
CA LYS A 237 -10.99 -19.55 -3.11
C LYS A 237 -12.13 -20.10 -2.27
N ALA A 238 -12.98 -19.20 -1.76
CA ALA A 238 -14.13 -19.59 -0.96
C ALA A 238 -15.15 -20.39 -1.78
N LYS A 239 -15.44 -19.95 -3.01
CA LYS A 239 -16.43 -20.58 -3.89
C LYS A 239 -16.01 -21.98 -4.37
N GLN A 240 -14.71 -22.18 -4.63
CA GLN A 240 -14.19 -23.45 -5.15
C GLN A 240 -13.66 -24.37 -4.05
N GLY A 241 -13.55 -23.89 -2.80
CA GLY A 241 -13.01 -24.68 -1.70
C GLY A 241 -11.51 -24.99 -1.85
N VAL A 242 -10.74 -24.08 -2.48
CA VAL A 242 -9.29 -24.25 -2.68
C VAL A 242 -8.50 -23.31 -1.75
N ASP A 243 -7.33 -23.76 -1.33
CA ASP A 243 -6.48 -22.96 -0.43
C ASP A 243 -5.66 -21.89 -1.15
N LYS A 244 -5.32 -22.14 -2.41
CA LYS A 244 -4.48 -21.25 -3.22
C LYS A 244 -4.68 -21.49 -4.71
N PHE A 245 -4.31 -20.49 -5.50
CA PHE A 245 -4.10 -20.60 -6.95
C PHE A 245 -2.60 -20.53 -7.27
N ALA A 246 -2.18 -21.11 -8.39
CA ALA A 246 -0.88 -20.76 -8.96
C ALA A 246 -0.93 -19.27 -9.40
N PRO A 247 0.16 -18.49 -9.28
CA PRO A 247 0.10 -17.06 -9.57
C PRO A 247 -0.48 -16.68 -10.94
N ALA A 248 -0.12 -17.43 -11.98
CA ALA A 248 -0.63 -17.22 -13.34
C ALA A 248 -2.10 -17.67 -13.54
N GLU A 249 -2.62 -18.50 -12.64
CA GLU A 249 -4.01 -19.01 -12.65
C GLU A 249 -4.91 -18.26 -11.67
N ASP A 250 -4.36 -17.27 -10.95
CA ASP A 250 -5.10 -16.46 -10.00
C ASP A 250 -6.19 -15.66 -10.72
N PRO A 251 -7.48 -15.83 -10.35
CA PRO A 251 -8.59 -15.14 -11.02
C PRO A 251 -8.47 -13.60 -10.97
N GLY A 252 -7.84 -13.04 -9.92
CA GLY A 252 -7.59 -11.61 -9.80
C GLY A 252 -6.52 -11.15 -10.78
N VAL A 253 -5.45 -11.91 -10.94
CA VAL A 253 -4.40 -11.65 -11.95
C VAL A 253 -4.98 -11.71 -13.35
N ILE A 254 -5.76 -12.74 -13.66
CA ILE A 254 -6.45 -12.92 -14.95
C ILE A 254 -7.39 -11.73 -15.23
N SER A 255 -8.16 -11.30 -14.23
CA SER A 255 -9.09 -10.16 -14.36
C SER A 255 -8.36 -8.86 -14.70
N VAL A 256 -7.30 -8.52 -13.96
CA VAL A 256 -6.54 -7.28 -14.19
C VAL A 256 -5.77 -7.33 -15.51
N THR A 257 -5.22 -8.48 -15.86
CA THR A 257 -4.58 -8.71 -17.18
C THR A 257 -5.57 -8.46 -18.32
N ASN A 258 -6.78 -8.98 -18.18
CA ASN A 258 -7.84 -8.80 -19.18
C ASN A 258 -8.26 -7.31 -19.34
N ILE A 259 -8.43 -6.60 -18.22
CA ILE A 259 -8.69 -5.14 -18.21
C ILE A 259 -7.54 -4.38 -18.91
N TYR A 260 -6.29 -4.69 -18.54
CA TYR A 260 -5.11 -4.06 -19.14
C TYR A 260 -5.08 -4.28 -20.66
N ASN A 261 -5.24 -5.52 -21.10
CA ASN A 261 -5.22 -5.88 -22.52
C ASN A 261 -6.38 -5.22 -23.28
N TYR A 262 -7.58 -5.16 -22.68
CA TYR A 262 -8.72 -4.44 -23.25
C TYR A 262 -8.36 -2.96 -23.52
N TYR A 263 -7.82 -2.27 -22.51
CA TYR A 263 -7.46 -0.87 -22.64
C TYR A 263 -6.40 -0.63 -23.72
N LYS A 264 -5.39 -1.49 -23.78
CA LYS A 264 -4.33 -1.37 -24.81
C LYS A 264 -4.86 -1.67 -26.21
N LYS A 265 -5.74 -2.69 -26.36
CA LYS A 265 -6.35 -3.04 -27.66
C LYS A 265 -7.20 -1.90 -28.22
N PHE A 266 -8.04 -1.28 -27.39
CA PHE A 266 -8.94 -0.23 -27.83
C PHE A 266 -8.40 1.20 -27.64
N GLY A 267 -7.14 1.35 -27.25
CA GLY A 267 -6.44 2.62 -27.19
C GLY A 267 -6.87 3.55 -26.07
N HIS A 268 -7.52 3.02 -25.02
CA HIS A 268 -7.86 3.79 -23.83
C HIS A 268 -6.62 4.31 -23.11
N LYS A 269 -6.68 5.56 -22.63
CA LYS A 269 -5.56 6.26 -21.98
C LYS A 269 -5.59 6.12 -20.46
N THR A 270 -6.67 5.62 -19.91
CA THR A 270 -6.84 5.38 -18.48
C THR A 270 -5.74 4.45 -17.96
N ILE A 271 -5.07 4.87 -16.90
CA ILE A 271 -3.99 4.11 -16.25
C ILE A 271 -4.61 2.95 -15.47
N VAL A 272 -4.08 1.74 -15.65
CA VAL A 272 -4.45 0.56 -14.85
C VAL A 272 -3.47 0.42 -13.69
N MET A 273 -3.99 0.46 -12.46
CA MET A 273 -3.23 0.27 -11.25
C MET A 273 -3.75 -0.94 -10.45
N GLY A 274 -3.13 -2.09 -10.59
CA GLY A 274 -3.49 -3.27 -9.78
C GLY A 274 -3.38 -2.98 -8.29
N ALA A 275 -4.34 -3.48 -7.50
CA ALA A 275 -4.47 -3.14 -6.08
C ALA A 275 -4.90 -4.32 -5.21
N SER A 276 -4.75 -4.17 -3.88
CA SER A 276 -5.27 -5.13 -2.89
C SER A 276 -4.67 -6.53 -3.01
N PHE A 277 -3.36 -6.63 -3.10
CA PHE A 277 -2.62 -7.88 -3.22
C PHE A 277 -2.62 -8.71 -1.93
N ARG A 278 -2.51 -10.03 -2.07
CA ARG A 278 -2.35 -11.01 -0.98
C ARG A 278 -0.97 -11.63 -0.91
N ASN A 279 -0.26 -11.68 -2.03
CA ASN A 279 1.05 -12.31 -2.11
C ASN A 279 1.91 -11.69 -3.23
N SER A 280 3.21 -11.93 -3.18
CA SER A 280 4.18 -11.44 -4.17
C SER A 280 4.01 -12.07 -5.55
N GLY A 281 3.44 -13.26 -5.64
CA GLY A 281 3.16 -13.95 -6.91
C GLY A 281 2.17 -13.18 -7.77
N GLU A 282 1.05 -12.70 -7.17
CA GLU A 282 0.07 -11.82 -7.86
C GLU A 282 0.75 -10.57 -8.45
N ILE A 283 1.67 -9.98 -7.69
CA ILE A 283 2.37 -8.75 -8.08
C ILE A 283 3.30 -9.03 -9.27
N MET A 284 4.09 -10.11 -9.20
CA MET A 284 5.07 -10.42 -10.24
C MET A 284 4.41 -10.87 -11.56
N GLU A 285 3.25 -11.54 -11.52
CA GLU A 285 2.47 -11.86 -12.72
C GLU A 285 1.88 -10.61 -13.41
N LEU A 286 1.72 -9.50 -12.68
CA LEU A 286 1.29 -8.23 -13.22
C LEU A 286 2.47 -7.27 -13.55
N CYS A 287 3.70 -7.76 -13.58
CA CYS A 287 4.88 -7.00 -13.98
C CYS A 287 4.70 -6.46 -15.41
N GLY A 288 4.77 -5.14 -15.58
CA GLY A 288 4.47 -4.43 -16.83
C GLY A 288 3.09 -3.75 -16.84
N CYS A 289 2.25 -3.96 -15.82
CA CYS A 289 1.08 -3.12 -15.59
C CYS A 289 1.51 -1.65 -15.42
N ASP A 290 0.67 -0.71 -15.79
CA ASP A 290 1.03 0.72 -15.73
C ASP A 290 1.46 1.12 -14.33
N ARG A 291 0.72 0.69 -13.29
CA ARG A 291 1.03 0.90 -11.86
C ARG A 291 0.59 -0.29 -11.03
N LEU A 292 1.22 -0.48 -9.87
CA LEU A 292 0.77 -1.40 -8.83
C LEU A 292 0.85 -0.70 -7.48
N THR A 293 -0.26 -0.67 -6.73
CA THR A 293 -0.28 -0.16 -5.36
C THR A 293 -0.11 -1.32 -4.39
N ILE A 294 1.00 -1.31 -3.66
CA ILE A 294 1.53 -2.45 -2.92
C ILE A 294 1.70 -2.04 -1.45
N SER A 295 1.27 -2.92 -0.53
CA SER A 295 1.47 -2.69 0.89
C SER A 295 2.95 -2.75 1.29
N PRO A 296 3.39 -2.01 2.33
CA PRO A 296 4.78 -2.01 2.78
C PRO A 296 5.36 -3.40 3.03
N GLY A 297 4.58 -4.30 3.64
CA GLY A 297 5.03 -5.67 3.90
C GLY A 297 5.35 -6.48 2.64
N LEU A 298 4.53 -6.33 1.59
CA LEU A 298 4.80 -6.98 0.30
C LEU A 298 5.96 -6.33 -0.45
N LEU A 299 6.16 -5.01 -0.30
CA LEU A 299 7.35 -4.33 -0.84
C LEU A 299 8.64 -4.85 -0.18
N ASP A 300 8.62 -5.06 1.13
CA ASP A 300 9.77 -5.63 1.86
C ASP A 300 10.01 -7.10 1.47
N GLU A 301 8.95 -7.87 1.26
CA GLU A 301 9.04 -9.24 0.71
C GLU A 301 9.72 -9.24 -0.66
N LEU A 302 9.24 -8.44 -1.63
CA LEU A 302 9.80 -8.32 -2.97
C LEU A 302 11.27 -7.87 -2.95
N ARG A 303 11.65 -6.99 -2.02
CA ARG A 303 13.04 -6.55 -1.81
C ARG A 303 13.93 -7.69 -1.30
N SER A 304 13.36 -8.64 -0.58
CA SER A 304 14.08 -9.81 -0.05
C SER A 304 14.14 -11.01 -1.00
N MET A 305 13.36 -10.97 -2.09
CA MET A 305 13.30 -12.02 -3.10
C MET A 305 14.37 -11.82 -4.18
N ASP A 306 14.95 -12.96 -4.65
CA ASP A 306 15.84 -12.95 -5.82
C ASP A 306 15.04 -12.58 -7.07
N GLY A 307 15.53 -11.60 -7.83
CA GLY A 307 14.93 -11.16 -9.09
C GLY A 307 15.22 -12.08 -10.28
N ALA A 308 16.12 -13.06 -10.12
CA ALA A 308 16.47 -13.97 -11.20
C ALA A 308 15.25 -14.80 -11.64
N GLY A 309 15.00 -14.82 -12.95
CA GLY A 309 13.89 -15.58 -13.55
C GLY A 309 12.55 -14.81 -13.60
N TYR A 310 12.47 -13.64 -13.02
CA TYR A 310 11.31 -12.76 -13.23
C TYR A 310 11.53 -11.88 -14.48
N GLU A 311 10.44 -11.64 -15.17
CA GLU A 311 10.44 -10.86 -16.41
C GLU A 311 9.14 -10.03 -16.52
N LYS A 312 9.13 -9.10 -17.45
CA LYS A 312 7.93 -8.36 -17.82
C LYS A 312 6.87 -9.32 -18.36
N LYS A 313 5.64 -9.25 -17.85
CA LYS A 313 4.50 -10.10 -18.25
C LYS A 313 3.52 -9.34 -19.15
N LEU A 314 3.22 -8.09 -18.84
CA LEU A 314 2.24 -7.26 -19.57
C LEU A 314 2.93 -6.30 -20.53
N GLY A 315 2.29 -6.02 -21.66
CA GLY A 315 2.81 -5.09 -22.68
C GLY A 315 3.94 -5.67 -23.56
N LEU A 316 4.07 -6.99 -23.60
CA LEU A 316 4.96 -7.70 -24.52
C LEU A 316 4.21 -8.01 -25.82
N GLY A 317 4.35 -7.13 -26.82
CA GLY A 317 3.73 -7.34 -28.13
C GLY A 317 2.33 -6.75 -28.24
N ALA A 318 1.52 -7.27 -29.17
CA ALA A 318 0.13 -6.83 -29.35
C ALA A 318 -0.72 -7.26 -28.15
N PRO A 319 -1.69 -6.42 -27.72
CA PRO A 319 -2.61 -6.78 -26.64
C PRO A 319 -3.35 -8.07 -26.94
N ILE A 320 -3.29 -9.01 -26.00
CA ILE A 320 -3.98 -10.31 -26.11
C ILE A 320 -5.34 -10.16 -25.41
N TYR A 321 -6.25 -9.39 -25.99
CA TYR A 321 -7.66 -9.42 -25.63
C TYR A 321 -8.42 -10.16 -26.74
N ASP A 322 -8.99 -11.30 -26.40
CA ASP A 322 -9.72 -12.20 -27.30
C ASP A 322 -11.24 -12.15 -27.13
N GLY A 323 -11.71 -11.32 -26.19
CA GLY A 323 -13.14 -11.18 -25.86
C GLY A 323 -13.99 -10.41 -26.88
N GLY A 324 -13.52 -10.25 -28.12
CA GLY A 324 -14.30 -9.68 -29.21
C GLY A 324 -14.08 -8.18 -29.43
N ASP A 325 -15.16 -7.48 -29.85
CA ASP A 325 -15.17 -6.06 -30.18
C ASP A 325 -15.21 -5.14 -28.95
N GLU A 326 -15.02 -3.85 -29.17
CA GLU A 326 -15.16 -2.85 -28.11
C GLU A 326 -16.61 -2.82 -27.59
N ILE A 327 -16.77 -2.88 -26.28
CA ILE A 327 -18.08 -2.92 -25.64
C ILE A 327 -18.69 -1.53 -25.68
N ALA A 328 -19.84 -1.39 -26.39
CA ALA A 328 -20.64 -0.19 -26.34
C ALA A 328 -21.30 -0.09 -24.95
N MET A 329 -20.94 0.94 -24.19
CA MET A 329 -21.31 1.07 -22.78
C MET A 329 -22.30 2.20 -22.57
N ASP A 330 -23.42 1.87 -21.94
CA ASP A 330 -24.39 2.79 -21.37
C ASP A 330 -24.79 2.31 -19.96
N GLU A 331 -25.76 2.97 -19.33
CA GLU A 331 -26.19 2.61 -17.97
C GLU A 331 -26.86 1.24 -17.89
N GLU A 332 -27.73 0.92 -18.88
CA GLU A 332 -28.43 -0.36 -18.92
C GLU A 332 -27.46 -1.51 -19.11
N THR A 333 -26.54 -1.38 -20.05
CA THR A 333 -25.46 -2.36 -20.31
C THR A 333 -24.57 -2.52 -19.08
N PHE A 334 -24.15 -1.42 -18.44
CA PHE A 334 -23.34 -1.48 -17.23
C PHE A 334 -24.04 -2.25 -16.10
N ARG A 335 -25.29 -1.88 -15.80
CA ARG A 335 -26.05 -2.51 -14.71
C ARG A 335 -26.32 -3.98 -14.99
N TRP A 336 -26.64 -4.32 -16.25
CA TRP A 336 -26.87 -5.70 -16.64
C TRP A 336 -25.60 -6.54 -16.54
N MET A 337 -24.49 -6.11 -17.14
CA MET A 337 -23.21 -6.84 -17.08
C MET A 337 -22.68 -6.98 -15.64
N LEU A 338 -22.86 -5.96 -14.80
CA LEU A 338 -22.48 -6.04 -13.40
C LEU A 338 -23.33 -7.07 -12.64
N ASN A 339 -24.66 -7.11 -12.92
CA ASN A 339 -25.57 -8.07 -12.32
C ASN A 339 -25.25 -9.52 -12.71
N GLU A 340 -24.84 -9.76 -13.97
CA GLU A 340 -24.43 -11.08 -14.44
C GLU A 340 -23.10 -11.56 -13.81
N ASP A 341 -22.25 -10.65 -13.36
CA ASP A 341 -21.01 -10.97 -12.65
C ASP A 341 -21.26 -11.05 -11.14
N GLU A 342 -21.58 -12.24 -10.64
CA GLU A 342 -21.81 -12.51 -9.21
C GLU A 342 -20.68 -12.00 -8.32
N MET A 343 -19.44 -12.26 -8.72
CA MET A 343 -18.26 -11.88 -7.95
C MET A 343 -18.11 -10.36 -7.90
N ALA A 344 -18.23 -9.67 -9.02
CA ALA A 344 -18.11 -8.21 -9.07
C ALA A 344 -19.23 -7.53 -8.27
N THR A 345 -20.46 -7.99 -8.41
CA THR A 345 -21.63 -7.49 -7.67
C THR A 345 -21.44 -7.65 -6.16
N GLU A 346 -21.07 -8.84 -5.70
CA GLU A 346 -20.85 -9.10 -4.28
C GLU A 346 -19.69 -8.26 -3.74
N LYS A 347 -18.55 -8.24 -4.42
CA LYS A 347 -17.34 -7.59 -3.90
C LYS A 347 -17.41 -6.07 -3.94
N LEU A 348 -18.08 -5.48 -4.93
CA LEU A 348 -18.37 -4.03 -4.95
C LEU A 348 -19.22 -3.64 -3.75
N ALA A 349 -20.35 -4.32 -3.54
CA ALA A 349 -21.24 -4.04 -2.43
C ALA A 349 -20.57 -4.28 -1.07
N ALA A 350 -19.81 -5.38 -0.90
CA ALA A 350 -19.08 -5.67 0.31
C ALA A 350 -17.95 -4.64 0.56
N GLY A 351 -17.27 -4.18 -0.50
CA GLY A 351 -16.23 -3.15 -0.42
C GLY A 351 -16.77 -1.81 0.08
N ILE A 352 -17.88 -1.35 -0.49
CA ILE A 352 -18.55 -0.10 -0.05
C ILE A 352 -18.98 -0.20 1.41
N ARG A 353 -19.63 -1.31 1.82
CA ARG A 353 -20.03 -1.53 3.22
C ARG A 353 -18.85 -1.57 4.16
N GLY A 354 -17.74 -2.22 3.76
CA GLY A 354 -16.52 -2.29 4.56
C GLY A 354 -15.90 -0.92 4.81
N PHE A 355 -15.76 -0.11 3.77
CA PHE A 355 -15.24 1.25 3.89
C PHE A 355 -16.19 2.14 4.71
N ALA A 356 -17.50 2.04 4.52
CA ALA A 356 -18.48 2.76 5.33
C ALA A 356 -18.40 2.37 6.82
N ALA A 357 -18.22 1.09 7.13
CA ALA A 357 -18.03 0.63 8.50
C ALA A 357 -16.75 1.20 9.15
N ASP A 358 -15.65 1.31 8.40
CA ASP A 358 -14.42 1.89 8.91
C ASP A 358 -14.52 3.41 9.08
N ILE A 359 -15.29 4.11 8.22
CA ILE A 359 -15.65 5.50 8.40
C ILE A 359 -16.40 5.69 9.73
N VAL A 360 -17.42 4.88 10.02
CA VAL A 360 -18.19 4.94 11.29
C VAL A 360 -17.29 4.70 12.51
N LYS A 361 -16.33 3.78 12.41
CA LYS A 361 -15.35 3.57 13.51
C LYS A 361 -14.46 4.80 13.72
N LEU A 362 -14.03 5.45 12.65
CA LEU A 362 -13.24 6.67 12.74
C LEU A 362 -14.04 7.84 13.33
N GLU A 363 -15.32 8.03 12.90
CA GLU A 363 -16.24 8.99 13.49
C GLU A 363 -16.37 8.80 15.01
N LYS A 364 -16.50 7.53 15.46
CA LYS A 364 -16.59 7.21 16.88
C LYS A 364 -15.31 7.62 17.64
N ILE A 365 -14.12 7.30 17.11
CA ILE A 365 -12.85 7.71 17.73
C ILE A 365 -12.75 9.23 17.85
N LEU A 366 -13.09 9.98 16.80
CA LEU A 366 -13.06 11.44 16.81
C LEU A 366 -14.06 12.02 17.81
N THR A 367 -15.28 11.46 17.89
CA THR A 367 -16.30 11.85 18.83
C THR A 367 -15.87 11.63 20.29
N GLU A 368 -15.32 10.44 20.57
CA GLU A 368 -14.82 10.10 21.92
C GLU A 368 -13.61 10.97 22.32
N LYS A 369 -12.72 11.28 21.36
CA LYS A 369 -11.57 12.14 21.62
C LYS A 369 -12.00 13.60 21.87
N LYS A 370 -12.96 14.11 21.11
CA LYS A 370 -13.55 15.43 21.31
C LYS A 370 -14.22 15.58 22.68
N ALA A 371 -14.84 14.52 23.21
CA ALA A 371 -15.53 14.53 24.49
C ALA A 371 -14.58 14.50 25.72
N LYS A 372 -13.28 14.23 25.51
CA LYS A 372 -12.28 14.27 26.58
C LYS A 372 -11.81 15.71 26.76
N PRO A 373 -11.81 16.21 28.03
CA PRO A 373 -11.36 17.58 28.31
C PRO A 373 -9.86 17.76 28.08
#